data_45b8a73eb60a8648f4106abbb4954508
#
_entry.id   45b8a73eb60a8648f4106abbb4954508
#
_cell.length_a   1.000
_cell.length_b   1.000
_cell.length_c   1.000
_cell.angle_alpha   90.00
_cell.angle_beta   90.00
_cell.angle_gamma   90.00
#
_symmetry.space_group_name_H-M   'P 1'
#
loop_
_entity.id
_entity.type
_entity.pdbx_description
1 polymer ?
#
loop_
_entity_poly.entity_id
_entity_poly.type
_entity_poly.pdbx_seq_one_letter_code
_entity_poly.pdbx_strand_id
1 'polypeptide(L)'
;MPRGFTLLELLITVAVLSIILAFAAPSFSRVSQTVQMQLLATELAGFLSQSKSEAVMRNQKLYIHFSMAKNVVVSQGAWSLQLTDSSSASGGVILNLSGSAYSELSLKHSYDNQKISFDEVRGRPQGGNIEFFPTNAQNIKLQAKLSNPPGRIKICSNSGAKLYDYHQC
;
A
#
# COMPACT_ATOMS: atom_id res chain seq x y z
N MET A 1 -14.27 55.87 13.58
CA MET A 1 -15.50 55.16 13.94
C MET A 1 -15.30 53.72 13.52
N PRO A 2 -15.32 52.72 14.43
CA PRO A 2 -15.27 51.32 14.05
C PRO A 2 -16.57 50.96 13.31
N ARG A 3 -16.43 50.44 12.09
CA ARG A 3 -17.54 49.94 11.29
C ARG A 3 -17.84 48.52 11.79
N GLY A 4 -18.99 48.29 12.39
CA GLY A 4 -19.44 46.98 12.77
C GLY A 4 -19.91 46.16 11.53
N PHE A 5 -19.69 44.87 11.58
CA PHE A 5 -20.21 43.93 10.57
C PHE A 5 -21.73 43.91 10.61
N THR A 6 -22.39 43.95 9.46
CA THR A 6 -23.85 43.79 9.41
C THR A 6 -24.22 42.31 9.49
N LEU A 7 -25.40 42.01 10.07
CA LEU A 7 -25.90 40.64 10.15
C LEU A 7 -26.09 40.01 8.76
N LEU A 8 -26.46 40.82 7.76
CA LEU A 8 -26.59 40.39 6.37
C LEU A 8 -25.24 39.98 5.77
N GLU A 9 -24.17 40.74 6.05
CA GLU A 9 -22.82 40.45 5.56
C GLU A 9 -22.27 39.17 6.13
N LEU A 10 -22.52 38.90 7.43
CA LEU A 10 -22.18 37.64 8.07
C LEU A 10 -22.94 36.48 7.42
N LEU A 11 -24.22 36.64 7.13
CA LEU A 11 -25.04 35.59 6.52
C LEU A 11 -24.58 35.26 5.10
N ILE A 12 -24.24 36.26 4.31
CA ILE A 12 -23.72 36.05 2.96
C ILE A 12 -22.35 35.37 3.01
N THR A 13 -21.45 35.79 3.91
CA THR A 13 -20.11 35.17 4.02
C THR A 13 -20.17 33.71 4.41
N VAL A 14 -21.04 33.33 5.37
CA VAL A 14 -21.22 31.94 5.77
C VAL A 14 -21.85 31.11 4.64
N ALA A 15 -22.81 31.67 3.90
CA ALA A 15 -23.43 30.99 2.74
C ALA A 15 -22.38 30.72 1.65
N VAL A 16 -21.55 31.69 1.29
CA VAL A 16 -20.49 31.53 0.29
C VAL A 16 -19.43 30.50 0.75
N LEU A 17 -19.00 30.58 2.02
CA LEU A 17 -18.07 29.60 2.59
C LEU A 17 -18.63 28.18 2.55
N SER A 18 -19.91 27.99 2.87
CA SER A 18 -20.55 26.69 2.83
C SER A 18 -20.56 26.08 1.42
N ILE A 19 -20.82 26.91 0.41
CA ILE A 19 -20.78 26.48 -0.99
C ILE A 19 -19.38 26.06 -1.39
N ILE A 20 -18.34 26.86 -1.07
CA ILE A 20 -16.94 26.54 -1.39
C ILE A 20 -16.52 25.23 -0.73
N LEU A 21 -16.85 25.02 0.55
CA LEU A 21 -16.54 23.80 1.29
C LEU A 21 -17.24 22.57 0.69
N ALA A 22 -18.47 22.70 0.22
CA ALA A 22 -19.20 21.60 -0.40
C ALA A 22 -18.53 21.08 -1.68
N PHE A 23 -17.88 21.95 -2.46
CA PHE A 23 -17.12 21.55 -3.66
C PHE A 23 -15.68 21.10 -3.35
N ALA A 24 -15.09 21.58 -2.27
CA ALA A 24 -13.72 21.21 -1.89
C ALA A 24 -13.60 19.78 -1.32
N ALA A 25 -14.58 19.32 -0.56
CA ALA A 25 -14.54 18.04 0.13
C ALA A 25 -14.31 16.82 -0.78
N PRO A 26 -15.03 16.62 -1.91
CA PRO A 26 -14.82 15.45 -2.77
C PRO A 26 -13.46 15.47 -3.49
N SER A 27 -12.89 16.64 -3.75
CA SER A 27 -11.57 16.78 -4.36
C SER A 27 -10.47 16.34 -3.40
N PHE A 28 -10.60 16.68 -2.12
CA PHE A 28 -9.63 16.32 -1.09
C PHE A 28 -9.53 14.80 -0.87
N SER A 29 -10.65 14.09 -0.88
CA SER A 29 -10.67 12.62 -0.73
C SER A 29 -9.89 11.91 -1.84
N ARG A 30 -10.02 12.36 -3.09
CA ARG A 30 -9.27 11.79 -4.23
C ARG A 30 -7.77 12.02 -4.11
N VAL A 31 -7.35 13.20 -3.66
CA VAL A 31 -5.94 13.53 -3.43
C VAL A 31 -5.37 12.66 -2.32
N SER A 32 -6.09 12.51 -1.21
CA SER A 32 -5.70 11.65 -0.09
C SER A 32 -5.48 10.20 -0.53
N GLN A 33 -6.41 9.62 -1.30
CA GLN A 33 -6.28 8.27 -1.83
C GLN A 33 -5.06 8.11 -2.76
N THR A 34 -4.82 9.10 -3.63
CA THR A 34 -3.64 9.09 -4.51
C THR A 34 -2.34 9.06 -3.72
N VAL A 35 -2.24 9.93 -2.71
CA VAL A 35 -1.08 10.01 -1.83
C VAL A 35 -0.88 8.69 -1.06
N GLN A 36 -1.94 8.12 -0.49
CA GLN A 36 -1.86 6.84 0.22
C GLN A 36 -1.42 5.70 -0.70
N MET A 37 -1.91 5.64 -1.95
CA MET A 37 -1.50 4.64 -2.94
C MET A 37 0.00 4.74 -3.27
N GLN A 38 0.52 5.96 -3.46
CA GLN A 38 1.95 6.18 -3.75
C GLN A 38 2.84 5.89 -2.54
N LEU A 39 2.39 6.26 -1.33
CA LEU A 39 3.09 5.94 -0.09
C LEU A 39 3.18 4.43 0.13
N LEU A 40 2.06 3.71 0.02
CA LEU A 40 2.06 2.26 0.16
C LEU A 40 2.93 1.58 -0.91
N ALA A 41 2.88 2.06 -2.16
CA ALA A 41 3.73 1.55 -3.23
C ALA A 41 5.22 1.68 -2.90
N THR A 42 5.64 2.83 -2.38
CA THR A 42 7.03 3.11 -2.00
C THR A 42 7.44 2.28 -0.78
N GLU A 43 6.60 2.25 0.25
CA GLU A 43 6.87 1.52 1.49
C GLU A 43 6.93 0.00 1.25
N LEU A 44 6.00 -0.54 0.46
CA LEU A 44 6.01 -1.96 0.09
C LEU A 44 7.24 -2.32 -0.75
N ALA A 45 7.64 -1.47 -1.71
CA ALA A 45 8.87 -1.68 -2.48
C ALA A 45 10.10 -1.65 -1.59
N GLY A 46 10.18 -0.71 -0.65
CA GLY A 46 11.24 -0.60 0.34
C GLY A 46 11.29 -1.83 1.25
N PHE A 47 10.17 -2.25 1.81
CA PHE A 47 10.05 -3.43 2.66
C PHE A 47 10.51 -4.71 1.94
N LEU A 48 10.08 -4.92 0.71
CA LEU A 48 10.49 -6.07 -0.10
C LEU A 48 11.98 -6.04 -0.46
N SER A 49 12.52 -4.86 -0.82
CA SER A 49 13.95 -4.67 -1.09
C SER A 49 14.80 -4.90 0.15
N GLN A 50 14.38 -4.39 1.30
CA GLN A 50 15.06 -4.60 2.57
C GLN A 50 15.02 -6.07 2.97
N SER A 51 13.87 -6.76 2.82
CA SER A 51 13.74 -8.19 3.06
C SER A 51 14.72 -9.03 2.23
N LYS A 52 14.89 -8.66 0.96
CA LYS A 52 15.90 -9.26 0.07
C LYS A 52 17.32 -9.05 0.59
N SER A 53 17.64 -7.83 1.00
CA SER A 53 18.99 -7.48 1.53
C SER A 53 19.28 -8.19 2.84
N GLU A 54 18.29 -8.28 3.75
CA GLU A 54 18.42 -9.00 5.03
C GLU A 54 18.73 -10.50 4.82
N ALA A 55 18.04 -11.15 3.86
CA ALA A 55 18.31 -12.55 3.56
C ALA A 55 19.76 -12.80 3.12
N VAL A 56 20.30 -11.93 2.25
CA VAL A 56 21.68 -12.03 1.79
C VAL A 56 22.68 -11.67 2.90
N MET A 57 22.45 -10.59 3.64
CA MET A 57 23.33 -10.14 4.71
C MET A 57 23.46 -11.15 5.85
N ARG A 58 22.35 -11.83 6.19
CA ARG A 58 22.33 -12.86 7.22
C ARG A 58 22.77 -14.23 6.70
N ASN A 59 22.98 -14.37 5.38
CA ASN A 59 23.22 -15.64 4.70
C ASN A 59 22.21 -16.72 5.15
N GLN A 60 20.95 -16.33 5.25
CA GLN A 60 19.86 -17.14 5.78
C GLN A 60 18.59 -16.94 4.95
N LYS A 61 17.89 -18.05 4.68
CA LYS A 61 16.57 -17.99 4.03
C LYS A 61 15.56 -17.30 4.94
N LEU A 62 14.94 -16.23 4.45
CA LEU A 62 13.95 -15.47 5.18
C LEU A 62 12.56 -15.60 4.55
N TYR A 63 11.54 -15.32 5.35
CA TYR A 63 10.15 -15.49 4.94
C TYR A 63 9.32 -14.28 5.34
N ILE A 64 8.58 -13.70 4.39
CA ILE A 64 7.50 -12.77 4.70
C ILE A 64 6.22 -13.56 4.90
N HIS A 65 5.57 -13.38 6.04
CA HIS A 65 4.27 -13.96 6.34
C HIS A 65 3.18 -12.90 6.21
N PHE A 66 2.07 -13.27 5.57
CA PHE A 66 0.86 -12.47 5.47
C PHE A 66 -0.12 -12.85 6.57
N SER A 67 -0.77 -11.85 7.20
CA SER A 67 -1.83 -12.08 8.18
C SER A 67 -3.15 -12.54 7.55
N MET A 68 -3.23 -12.59 6.22
CA MET A 68 -4.45 -12.91 5.47
C MET A 68 -4.25 -14.08 4.51
N ALA A 69 -5.34 -14.72 4.12
CA ALA A 69 -5.31 -15.84 3.19
C ALA A 69 -5.11 -15.40 1.73
N LYS A 70 -4.60 -16.32 0.91
CA LYS A 70 -4.41 -16.14 -0.53
C LYS A 70 -5.72 -15.71 -1.20
N ASN A 71 -5.64 -14.71 -2.08
CA ASN A 71 -6.74 -14.15 -2.87
C ASN A 71 -7.89 -13.54 -2.07
N VAL A 72 -7.74 -13.41 -0.75
CA VAL A 72 -8.70 -12.68 0.09
C VAL A 72 -8.35 -11.19 0.05
N VAL A 73 -9.36 -10.36 -0.18
CA VAL A 73 -9.24 -8.89 -0.10
C VAL A 73 -9.43 -8.49 1.36
N VAL A 74 -8.45 -7.83 1.92
CA VAL A 74 -8.52 -7.27 3.27
C VAL A 74 -8.39 -5.76 3.20
N SER A 75 -9.32 -5.07 3.84
CA SER A 75 -9.44 -3.60 3.87
C SER A 75 -9.28 -3.07 5.29
N GLN A 76 -9.48 -1.75 5.45
CA GLN A 76 -9.43 -1.04 6.73
C GLN A 76 -8.11 -1.22 7.50
N GLY A 77 -7.00 -1.47 6.79
CA GLY A 77 -5.70 -1.66 7.41
C GLY A 77 -5.54 -2.94 8.25
N ALA A 78 -6.49 -3.88 8.17
CA ALA A 78 -6.49 -5.12 8.95
C ALA A 78 -5.54 -6.19 8.38
N TRP A 79 -4.45 -5.76 7.74
CA TRP A 79 -3.43 -6.64 7.18
C TRP A 79 -2.04 -6.28 7.71
N SER A 80 -1.17 -7.28 7.75
CA SER A 80 0.24 -7.07 8.06
C SER A 80 1.13 -8.06 7.30
N LEU A 81 2.36 -7.64 7.06
CA LEU A 81 3.44 -8.43 6.49
C LEU A 81 4.58 -8.47 7.50
N GLN A 82 5.06 -9.65 7.87
CA GLN A 82 6.15 -9.82 8.83
C GLN A 82 7.27 -10.63 8.20
N LEU A 83 8.49 -10.06 8.18
CA LEU A 83 9.69 -10.78 7.79
C LEU A 83 10.21 -11.54 9.01
N THR A 84 10.41 -12.85 8.86
CA THR A 84 10.92 -13.73 9.91
C THR A 84 12.05 -14.63 9.41
N ASP A 85 12.78 -15.22 10.32
CA ASP A 85 13.84 -16.22 10.09
C ASP A 85 13.32 -17.65 9.97
N SER A 86 12.03 -17.88 10.16
CA SER A 86 11.40 -19.20 10.14
C SER A 86 10.35 -19.33 9.05
N SER A 87 10.22 -20.53 8.53
CA SER A 87 9.14 -20.89 7.60
C SER A 87 7.75 -20.94 8.27
N SER A 88 7.70 -20.93 9.58
CA SER A 88 6.48 -20.75 10.39
C SER A 88 6.37 -19.30 10.88
N ALA A 89 5.16 -18.81 11.06
CA ALA A 89 4.93 -17.43 11.54
C ALA A 89 5.39 -17.19 13.00
N SER A 90 5.87 -18.23 13.69
CA SER A 90 6.41 -18.16 15.05
C SER A 90 7.91 -17.84 15.12
N GLY A 91 8.56 -17.55 14.01
CA GLY A 91 9.97 -17.12 13.96
C GLY A 91 10.20 -15.74 14.56
N GLY A 92 11.49 -15.39 14.75
CA GLY A 92 11.88 -14.04 15.18
C GLY A 92 11.49 -12.99 14.13
N VAL A 93 10.72 -11.97 14.53
CA VAL A 93 10.31 -10.89 13.63
C VAL A 93 11.48 -9.96 13.41
N ILE A 94 11.89 -9.81 12.14
CA ILE A 94 13.00 -8.95 11.69
C ILE A 94 12.47 -7.59 11.23
N LEU A 95 11.41 -7.60 10.41
CA LEU A 95 10.74 -6.41 9.88
C LEU A 95 9.23 -6.61 9.94
N ASN A 96 8.50 -5.53 10.09
CA ASN A 96 7.05 -5.54 10.08
C ASN A 96 6.50 -4.37 9.26
N LEU A 97 5.54 -4.64 8.37
CA LEU A 97 4.76 -3.66 7.65
C LEU A 97 3.30 -3.82 8.03
N SER A 98 2.73 -2.80 8.69
CA SER A 98 1.34 -2.78 9.14
C SER A 98 0.45 -1.99 8.19
N GLY A 99 -0.73 -2.52 7.90
CA GLY A 99 -1.76 -1.85 7.12
C GLY A 99 -2.46 -0.69 7.86
N SER A 100 -2.25 -0.52 9.16
CA SER A 100 -3.01 0.42 10.00
C SER A 100 -2.99 1.87 9.50
N ALA A 101 -1.89 2.31 8.86
CA ALA A 101 -1.77 3.63 8.24
C ALA A 101 -2.54 3.76 6.90
N TYR A 102 -3.05 2.67 6.36
CA TYR A 102 -3.66 2.56 5.03
C TYR A 102 -5.11 2.06 5.10
N SER A 103 -5.90 2.63 6.00
CA SER A 103 -7.29 2.20 6.24
C SER A 103 -8.22 2.34 5.03
N GLU A 104 -7.93 3.27 4.11
CA GLU A 104 -8.70 3.47 2.87
C GLU A 104 -8.29 2.52 1.74
N LEU A 105 -7.20 1.74 1.93
CA LEU A 105 -6.69 0.82 0.94
C LEU A 105 -6.99 -0.63 1.31
N SER A 106 -7.25 -1.41 0.27
CA SER A 106 -7.39 -2.87 0.34
C SER A 106 -6.15 -3.53 -0.26
N LEU A 107 -5.78 -4.67 0.30
CA LEU A 107 -4.64 -5.48 -0.14
C LEU A 107 -5.06 -6.92 -0.37
N LYS A 108 -4.46 -7.56 -1.40
CA LYS A 108 -4.64 -8.96 -1.76
C LYS A 108 -3.31 -9.53 -2.26
N HIS A 109 -3.04 -10.80 -2.03
CA HIS A 109 -1.85 -11.48 -2.55
C HIS A 109 -2.17 -12.82 -3.22
N SER A 110 -1.24 -13.31 -4.06
CA SER A 110 -1.38 -14.56 -4.82
C SER A 110 -0.57 -15.74 -4.25
N TYR A 111 0.07 -15.59 -3.10
CA TYR A 111 1.00 -16.59 -2.56
C TYR A 111 0.31 -17.72 -1.84
N ASP A 112 0.72 -18.94 -2.16
CA ASP A 112 0.34 -20.15 -1.40
C ASP A 112 0.99 -20.13 -0.01
N ASN A 113 0.34 -20.77 0.96
CA ASN A 113 0.80 -20.84 2.35
C ASN A 113 1.05 -19.47 3.00
N GLN A 114 0.44 -18.39 2.48
CA GLN A 114 0.48 -17.03 3.03
C GLN A 114 1.91 -16.54 3.28
N LYS A 115 2.87 -16.91 2.44
CA LYS A 115 4.27 -16.51 2.62
C LYS A 115 5.04 -16.34 1.33
N ILE A 116 6.06 -15.47 1.39
CA ILE A 116 7.08 -15.28 0.36
C ILE A 116 8.41 -15.74 0.95
N SER A 117 9.15 -16.59 0.26
CA SER A 117 10.53 -16.95 0.63
C SER A 117 11.55 -16.14 -0.16
N PHE A 118 12.65 -15.79 0.50
CA PHE A 118 13.83 -15.17 -0.10
C PHE A 118 15.02 -16.11 0.07
N ASP A 119 15.78 -16.37 -1.00
CA ASP A 119 17.00 -17.21 -0.90
C ASP A 119 18.14 -16.43 -0.24
N GLU A 120 19.01 -17.17 0.42
CA GLU A 120 20.15 -16.65 1.20
C GLU A 120 21.33 -16.17 0.34
N VAL A 121 21.43 -16.63 -0.92
CA VAL A 121 22.60 -16.37 -1.76
C VAL A 121 22.44 -15.09 -2.57
N ARG A 122 21.28 -14.91 -3.18
CA ARG A 122 20.97 -13.77 -4.08
C ARG A 122 19.76 -12.98 -3.64
N GLY A 123 19.10 -13.36 -2.55
CA GLY A 123 17.90 -12.74 -2.06
C GLY A 123 16.72 -12.82 -3.05
N ARG A 124 16.67 -13.85 -3.91
CA ARG A 124 15.61 -13.97 -4.89
C ARG A 124 14.29 -14.30 -4.20
N PRO A 125 13.24 -13.50 -4.42
CA PRO A 125 11.92 -13.79 -3.87
C PRO A 125 11.25 -14.93 -4.63
N GLN A 126 10.38 -15.64 -3.96
CA GLN A 126 9.38 -16.49 -4.64
C GLN A 126 8.52 -15.61 -5.57
N GLY A 127 8.28 -16.10 -6.80
CA GLY A 127 7.45 -15.38 -7.77
C GLY A 127 5.98 -15.28 -7.33
N GLY A 128 5.36 -14.14 -7.65
CA GLY A 128 3.96 -13.86 -7.34
C GLY A 128 3.67 -12.37 -7.35
N ASN A 129 2.50 -11.98 -6.85
CA ASN A 129 2.08 -10.58 -6.81
C ASN A 129 1.34 -10.23 -5.51
N ILE A 130 1.46 -8.97 -5.13
CA ILE A 130 0.69 -8.32 -4.09
C ILE A 130 -0.05 -7.16 -4.76
N GLU A 131 -1.37 -7.20 -4.79
CA GLU A 131 -2.23 -6.16 -5.35
C GLU A 131 -2.75 -5.27 -4.23
N PHE A 132 -2.81 -3.96 -4.49
CA PHE A 132 -3.42 -3.01 -3.58
C PHE A 132 -4.17 -1.93 -4.37
N PHE A 133 -5.27 -1.46 -3.81
CA PHE A 133 -6.20 -0.56 -4.48
C PHE A 133 -7.07 0.17 -3.44
N PRO A 134 -7.66 1.34 -3.79
CA PRO A 134 -8.62 2.00 -2.92
C PRO A 134 -9.85 1.11 -2.69
N THR A 135 -10.33 1.03 -1.44
CA THR A 135 -11.45 0.15 -1.06
C THR A 135 -12.72 0.44 -1.87
N ASN A 136 -12.93 1.70 -2.25
CA ASN A 136 -14.07 2.18 -3.03
C ASN A 136 -13.85 2.18 -4.55
N ALA A 137 -12.64 1.86 -5.05
CA ALA A 137 -12.28 1.92 -6.47
C ALA A 137 -11.39 0.74 -6.89
N GLN A 138 -11.95 -0.46 -6.90
CA GLN A 138 -11.22 -1.70 -7.19
C GLN A 138 -10.67 -1.82 -8.62
N ASN A 139 -11.05 -0.93 -9.52
CA ASN A 139 -10.49 -0.83 -10.87
C ASN A 139 -9.15 -0.08 -10.93
N ILE A 140 -8.81 0.66 -9.88
CA ILE A 140 -7.57 1.44 -9.76
C ILE A 140 -6.54 0.62 -8.99
N LYS A 141 -5.80 -0.27 -9.67
CA LYS A 141 -4.91 -1.26 -9.02
C LYS A 141 -3.46 -0.99 -9.33
N LEU A 142 -2.65 -0.98 -8.27
CA LEU A 142 -1.22 -1.21 -8.35
C LEU A 142 -0.87 -2.61 -7.86
N GLN A 143 0.24 -3.15 -8.33
CA GLN A 143 0.76 -4.41 -7.81
C GLN A 143 2.27 -4.37 -7.66
N ALA A 144 2.76 -5.00 -6.59
CA ALA A 144 4.13 -5.43 -6.48
C ALA A 144 4.27 -6.80 -7.13
N LYS A 145 4.95 -6.85 -8.28
CA LYS A 145 5.23 -8.09 -9.02
C LYS A 145 6.63 -8.58 -8.67
N LEU A 146 6.70 -9.79 -8.14
CA LEU A 146 7.94 -10.48 -7.83
C LEU A 146 8.17 -11.58 -8.87
N SER A 147 9.35 -11.61 -9.47
CA SER A 147 9.67 -12.56 -10.54
C SER A 147 10.88 -13.41 -10.15
N ASN A 148 10.78 -14.72 -10.36
CA ASN A 148 11.89 -15.63 -10.13
C ASN A 148 11.95 -16.67 -11.28
N PRO A 149 13.04 -16.75 -12.05
CA PRO A 149 14.12 -15.78 -12.19
C PRO A 149 13.63 -14.51 -12.89
N PRO A 150 14.26 -13.32 -12.77
CA PRO A 150 15.60 -13.05 -12.27
C PRO A 150 15.69 -12.57 -10.80
N GLY A 151 14.63 -12.61 -10.00
CA GLY A 151 14.59 -12.06 -8.64
C GLY A 151 14.29 -10.56 -8.61
N ARG A 152 13.47 -10.10 -9.59
CA ARG A 152 13.07 -8.70 -9.74
C ARG A 152 11.84 -8.39 -8.90
N ILE A 153 11.88 -7.23 -8.23
CA ILE A 153 10.74 -6.61 -7.57
C ILE A 153 10.37 -5.36 -8.37
N LYS A 154 9.12 -5.25 -8.80
CA LYS A 154 8.62 -4.13 -9.59
C LYS A 154 7.24 -3.73 -9.09
N ILE A 155 7.05 -2.43 -8.84
CA ILE A 155 5.70 -1.87 -8.70
C ILE A 155 5.20 -1.45 -10.09
N CYS A 156 3.99 -1.83 -10.44
CA CYS A 156 3.40 -1.56 -11.74
C CYS A 156 1.87 -1.48 -11.67
N SER A 157 1.26 -0.85 -12.66
CA SER A 157 -0.19 -0.73 -12.77
C SER A 157 -0.81 -2.03 -13.33
N ASN A 158 -1.87 -2.48 -12.69
CA ASN A 158 -2.71 -3.59 -13.17
C ASN A 158 -4.10 -3.11 -13.64
N SER A 159 -4.20 -1.85 -14.07
CA SER A 159 -5.46 -1.20 -14.50
C SER A 159 -5.57 -1.04 -16.02
N GLY A 160 -4.69 -1.66 -16.80
CA GLY A 160 -4.67 -1.55 -18.26
C GLY A 160 -4.05 -0.25 -18.81
N ALA A 161 -3.61 0.68 -17.93
CA ALA A 161 -2.97 1.95 -18.29
C ALA A 161 -1.92 2.35 -17.27
N LYS A 162 -1.13 3.41 -17.59
CA LYS A 162 -0.24 4.06 -16.61
C LYS A 162 -1.07 4.66 -15.48
N LEU A 163 -0.68 4.41 -14.23
CA LEU A 163 -1.38 4.88 -13.04
C LEU A 163 -0.37 5.43 -12.03
N TYR A 164 -0.58 6.64 -11.52
CA TYR A 164 0.29 7.28 -10.51
C TYR A 164 1.79 7.23 -10.85
N ASP A 165 2.13 7.45 -12.15
CA ASP A 165 3.48 7.32 -12.72
C ASP A 165 4.04 5.88 -12.81
N TYR A 166 3.32 4.86 -12.36
CA TYR A 166 3.69 3.47 -12.57
C TYR A 166 3.22 2.97 -13.93
N HIS A 167 4.16 2.39 -14.71
CA HIS A 167 3.85 1.78 -16.00
C HIS A 167 3.03 0.52 -15.81
N GLN A 168 2.36 0.11 -16.89
CA GLN A 168 1.65 -1.16 -16.93
C GLN A 168 2.60 -2.35 -16.66
N CYS A 169 2.12 -3.39 -15.99
CA CYS A 169 2.86 -4.60 -15.74
C CYS A 169 3.05 -5.42 -17.01
#